data_8c1beb245b340e740a3cae0e20c6a5ba
#
_entry.id   8c1beb245b340e740a3cae0e20c6a5ba
#
_cell.length_a   1.000
_cell.length_b   1.000
_cell.length_c   1.000
_cell.angle_alpha   90.00
_cell.angle_beta   90.00
_cell.angle_gamma   90.00
#
_symmetry.space_group_name_H-M   'P 1'
#
loop_
_entity.id
_entity.type
_entity.pdbx_description
1 polymer ?
#
loop_
_entity_poly.entity_id
_entity_poly.type
_entity_poly.pdbx_seq_one_letter_code
_entity_poly.pdbx_strand_id
1 'polypeptide(L)'
;MTTFQGAIFDVDGVLVDSPHEKAWRESLRELMDSGWRDIRDRTTWSPDAFTSHVYQQYVAGKPRASGARAALDYFQVPDAEQRVAEYAQHKQEMVVRLIEAGDFTAYPDALRFVIATKDAGMLIADASSSKNAALFLRQIRLDTFAQEHGISSPTLRPGLTLLDYFDADVSGRDFARGKPDPEIFLTAAHELGVEPRHAIVTEDASAGVQAAKAGAMAAIGIARADDADLLATAGADLVVTTLDDIDTAALSEGRLVSRKA
;
A
#
# COMPACT_ATOMS: atom_id res chain seq x y z
N MET A 1 -29.06 -13.43 -0.75
CA MET A 1 -27.77 -13.08 -0.16
C MET A 1 -26.94 -12.45 -1.28
N THR A 2 -26.29 -11.34 -1.02
CA THR A 2 -25.49 -10.61 -1.99
C THR A 2 -24.12 -11.31 -2.10
N THR A 3 -23.83 -11.96 -3.21
CA THR A 3 -22.51 -12.57 -3.45
C THR A 3 -21.50 -11.48 -3.77
N PHE A 4 -20.26 -11.58 -3.29
CA PHE A 4 -19.19 -10.71 -3.71
C PHE A 4 -18.73 -11.10 -5.13
N GLN A 5 -18.51 -10.09 -5.96
CA GLN A 5 -18.16 -10.24 -7.37
C GLN A 5 -16.80 -9.60 -7.70
N GLY A 6 -16.36 -8.66 -6.87
CA GLY A 6 -15.09 -7.96 -7.03
C GLY A 6 -14.35 -7.81 -5.72
N ALA A 7 -13.02 -7.83 -5.79
CA ALA A 7 -12.14 -7.51 -4.69
C ALA A 7 -11.12 -6.44 -5.12
N ILE A 8 -10.99 -5.41 -4.29
CA ILE A 8 -10.14 -4.26 -4.54
C ILE A 8 -9.08 -4.23 -3.44
N PHE A 9 -7.83 -4.10 -3.85
CA PHE A 9 -6.68 -4.15 -2.93
C PHE A 9 -5.97 -2.81 -2.91
N ASP A 10 -5.74 -2.24 -1.73
CA ASP A 10 -4.67 -1.27 -1.59
C ASP A 10 -3.31 -1.96 -1.80
N VAL A 11 -2.26 -1.20 -2.03
CA VAL A 11 -0.93 -1.74 -2.37
C VAL A 11 0.03 -1.63 -1.19
N ASP A 12 0.30 -0.41 -0.72
CA ASP A 12 1.23 -0.18 0.38
C ASP A 12 0.61 -0.67 1.71
N GLY A 13 1.29 -1.54 2.44
CA GLY A 13 0.80 -2.15 3.68
C GLY A 13 -0.15 -3.34 3.48
N VAL A 14 -0.76 -3.49 2.32
CA VAL A 14 -1.62 -4.63 1.97
C VAL A 14 -0.88 -5.68 1.15
N LEU A 15 -0.37 -5.30 -0.03
CA LEU A 15 0.33 -6.20 -0.96
C LEU A 15 1.83 -6.16 -0.75
N VAL A 16 2.37 -5.00 -0.37
CA VAL A 16 3.80 -4.78 -0.20
C VAL A 16 4.12 -4.00 1.07
N ASP A 17 5.26 -4.35 1.69
CA ASP A 17 5.95 -3.50 2.65
C ASP A 17 6.88 -2.58 1.85
N SER A 18 6.44 -1.34 1.67
CA SER A 18 7.13 -0.38 0.82
C SER A 18 8.34 0.25 1.52
N PRO A 19 9.46 0.51 0.82
CA PRO A 19 10.67 1.04 1.42
C PRO A 19 10.61 2.55 1.67
N HIS A 20 9.45 3.10 2.00
CA HIS A 20 9.27 4.54 2.15
C HIS A 20 10.11 5.13 3.28
N GLU A 21 10.16 4.49 4.45
CA GLU A 21 11.01 4.94 5.55
C GLU A 21 12.49 4.94 5.15
N LYS A 22 12.96 3.82 4.56
CA LYS A 22 14.32 3.69 4.06
C LYS A 22 14.64 4.78 3.05
N ALA A 23 13.72 5.05 2.12
CA ALA A 23 13.93 6.07 1.10
C ALA A 23 14.05 7.48 1.71
N TRP A 24 13.25 7.83 2.71
CA TRP A 24 13.37 9.10 3.40
C TRP A 24 14.71 9.25 4.10
N ARG A 25 15.14 8.22 4.82
CA ARG A 25 16.40 8.21 5.56
C ARG A 25 17.62 8.29 4.63
N GLU A 26 17.68 7.41 3.62
CA GLU A 26 18.84 7.34 2.74
C GLU A 26 18.94 8.57 1.83
N SER A 27 17.84 9.13 1.33
CA SER A 27 17.89 10.34 0.53
C SER A 27 18.37 11.56 1.33
N LEU A 28 17.97 11.71 2.60
CA LEU A 28 18.49 12.77 3.45
C LEU A 28 20.00 12.57 3.72
N ARG A 29 20.40 11.32 3.96
CA ARG A 29 21.82 10.98 4.15
C ARG A 29 22.66 11.33 2.92
N GLU A 30 22.21 10.94 1.71
CA GLU A 30 22.92 11.30 0.47
C GLU A 30 23.07 12.82 0.32
N LEU A 31 22.03 13.60 0.62
CA LEU A 31 22.09 15.06 0.56
C LEU A 31 23.08 15.62 1.58
N MET A 32 23.04 15.16 2.83
CA MET A 32 23.94 15.61 3.91
C MET A 32 25.41 15.22 3.68
N ASP A 33 25.66 14.13 2.95
CA ASP A 33 27.02 13.68 2.60
C ASP A 33 27.55 14.32 1.30
N SER A 34 26.70 14.98 0.51
CA SER A 34 27.04 15.59 -0.78
C SER A 34 26.67 17.07 -0.88
N GLY A 35 25.53 17.39 -1.47
CA GLY A 35 25.09 18.75 -1.80
C GLY A 35 24.84 19.66 -0.59
N TRP A 36 24.58 19.08 0.59
CA TRP A 36 24.31 19.82 1.83
C TRP A 36 25.40 19.64 2.90
N ARG A 37 26.58 19.21 2.50
CA ARG A 37 27.70 19.00 3.42
C ARG A 37 28.11 20.26 4.17
N ASP A 38 28.00 21.43 3.55
CA ASP A 38 28.36 22.73 4.11
C ASP A 38 27.42 23.20 5.25
N ILE A 39 26.21 22.66 5.30
CA ILE A 39 25.23 22.98 6.35
C ILE A 39 25.07 21.88 7.39
N ARG A 40 25.65 20.70 7.18
CA ARG A 40 25.47 19.52 8.02
C ARG A 40 25.73 19.81 9.51
N ASP A 41 26.82 20.50 9.81
CA ASP A 41 27.19 20.85 11.19
C ASP A 41 26.28 21.93 11.82
N ARG A 42 25.37 22.49 11.05
CA ARG A 42 24.37 23.47 11.49
C ARG A 42 22.99 22.82 11.72
N THR A 43 22.92 21.50 11.61
CA THR A 43 21.69 20.70 11.80
C THR A 43 21.81 19.82 13.05
N THR A 44 20.68 19.27 13.51
CA THR A 44 20.67 18.20 14.51
C THR A 44 20.73 16.80 13.89
N TRP A 45 20.91 16.73 12.56
CA TRP A 45 20.94 15.46 11.86
C TRP A 45 22.27 14.69 12.10
N SER A 46 22.14 13.39 12.26
CA SER A 46 23.24 12.44 12.16
C SER A 46 22.78 11.18 11.44
N PRO A 47 23.66 10.31 10.94
CA PRO A 47 23.30 9.10 10.20
C PRO A 47 22.28 8.21 10.95
N ASP A 48 22.36 8.14 12.27
CA ASP A 48 21.51 7.29 13.11
C ASP A 48 20.30 8.04 13.71
N ALA A 49 20.18 9.35 13.48
CA ALA A 49 19.12 10.17 14.08
C ALA A 49 17.76 9.99 13.38
N PHE A 50 17.72 9.57 12.11
CA PHE A 50 16.49 9.29 11.39
C PHE A 50 16.00 7.87 11.72
N THR A 51 15.42 7.70 12.90
CA THR A 51 14.88 6.42 13.39
C THR A 51 13.48 6.15 12.85
N SER A 52 13.01 4.88 12.95
CA SER A 52 11.61 4.53 12.64
C SER A 52 10.62 5.34 13.47
N HIS A 53 10.94 5.65 14.74
CA HIS A 53 10.10 6.51 15.58
C HIS A 53 9.96 7.93 14.99
N VAL A 54 11.06 8.53 14.53
CA VAL A 54 11.03 9.86 13.87
C VAL A 54 10.20 9.80 12.59
N TYR A 55 10.38 8.76 11.77
CA TYR A 55 9.59 8.56 10.57
C TYR A 55 8.09 8.48 10.89
N GLN A 56 7.69 7.60 11.78
CA GLN A 56 6.28 7.39 12.13
C GLN A 56 5.64 8.65 12.73
N GLN A 57 6.34 9.34 13.61
CA GLN A 57 5.78 10.50 14.31
C GLN A 57 5.68 11.75 13.43
N TYR A 58 6.66 11.99 12.55
CA TYR A 58 6.78 13.27 11.86
C TYR A 58 6.53 13.21 10.34
N VAL A 59 6.76 12.06 9.69
CA VAL A 59 6.81 11.95 8.23
C VAL A 59 5.71 11.06 7.66
N ALA A 60 5.46 9.90 8.27
CA ALA A 60 4.54 8.90 7.76
C ALA A 60 3.12 9.46 7.51
N GLY A 61 2.47 8.99 6.46
CA GLY A 61 1.11 9.38 6.09
C GLY A 61 0.94 10.79 5.52
N LYS A 62 2.02 11.60 5.45
CA LYS A 62 1.95 12.96 4.90
C LYS A 62 2.19 12.97 3.39
N PRO A 63 1.56 13.92 2.66
CA PRO A 63 1.97 14.24 1.30
C PRO A 63 3.47 14.49 1.20
N ARG A 64 4.10 14.08 0.12
CA ARG A 64 5.57 14.08 -0.03
C ARG A 64 6.24 15.40 0.36
N ALA A 65 5.74 16.53 -0.14
CA ALA A 65 6.31 17.85 0.20
C ALA A 65 6.16 18.17 1.69
N SER A 66 5.01 17.83 2.29
CA SER A 66 4.76 18.03 3.72
C SER A 66 5.63 17.11 4.58
N GLY A 67 5.86 15.88 4.16
CA GLY A 67 6.78 14.94 4.81
C GLY A 67 8.22 15.42 4.76
N ALA A 68 8.67 15.90 3.59
CA ALA A 68 9.99 16.52 3.42
C ALA A 68 10.16 17.71 4.37
N ARG A 69 9.18 18.63 4.38
CA ARG A 69 9.22 19.79 5.28
C ARG A 69 9.32 19.37 6.73
N ALA A 70 8.48 18.45 7.18
CA ALA A 70 8.47 18.00 8.57
C ALA A 70 9.80 17.36 8.99
N ALA A 71 10.43 16.58 8.13
CA ALA A 71 11.75 16.01 8.40
C ALA A 71 12.84 17.09 8.49
N LEU A 72 12.84 18.07 7.57
CA LEU A 72 13.80 19.18 7.58
C LEU A 72 13.65 20.06 8.82
N ASP A 73 12.42 20.34 9.24
CA ASP A 73 12.12 21.11 10.46
C ASP A 73 12.55 20.33 11.72
N TYR A 74 12.28 19.03 11.78
CA TYR A 74 12.72 18.17 12.88
C TYR A 74 14.24 18.19 13.07
N PHE A 75 14.98 18.08 11.97
CA PHE A 75 16.44 18.11 11.99
C PHE A 75 17.04 19.53 11.99
N GLN A 76 16.21 20.55 12.10
CA GLN A 76 16.62 21.96 12.14
C GLN A 76 17.49 22.34 10.94
N VAL A 77 17.15 21.86 9.76
CA VAL A 77 17.89 22.13 8.52
C VAL A 77 17.72 23.62 8.15
N PRO A 78 18.82 24.40 8.00
CA PRO A 78 18.73 25.78 7.57
C PRO A 78 18.04 25.91 6.21
N ASP A 79 17.28 26.99 6.01
CA ASP A 79 16.55 27.30 4.78
C ASP A 79 15.65 26.14 4.30
N ALA A 80 15.00 25.45 5.27
CA ALA A 80 14.19 24.25 5.03
C ALA A 80 13.17 24.44 3.90
N GLU A 81 12.46 25.59 3.85
CA GLU A 81 11.47 25.88 2.79
C GLU A 81 12.05 25.74 1.38
N GLN A 82 13.26 26.26 1.18
CA GLN A 82 13.93 26.25 -0.13
C GLN A 82 14.43 24.85 -0.52
N ARG A 83 14.62 23.95 0.47
CA ARG A 83 15.18 22.62 0.33
C ARG A 83 14.12 21.50 0.21
N VAL A 84 12.84 21.83 0.50
CA VAL A 84 11.74 20.85 0.45
C VAL A 84 11.65 20.17 -0.90
N ALA A 85 11.70 20.94 -2.00
CA ALA A 85 11.54 20.39 -3.34
C ALA A 85 12.67 19.43 -3.70
N GLU A 86 13.92 19.80 -3.39
CA GLU A 86 15.10 18.97 -3.63
C GLU A 86 15.04 17.67 -2.84
N TYR A 87 14.76 17.73 -1.53
CA TYR A 87 14.64 16.53 -0.69
C TYR A 87 13.49 15.63 -1.11
N ALA A 88 12.33 16.21 -1.41
CA ALA A 88 11.17 15.46 -1.90
C ALA A 88 11.47 14.74 -3.22
N GLN A 89 12.23 15.37 -4.12
CA GLN A 89 12.66 14.78 -5.39
C GLN A 89 13.67 13.67 -5.16
N HIS A 90 14.72 13.90 -4.36
CA HIS A 90 15.71 12.86 -4.00
C HIS A 90 15.05 11.63 -3.37
N LYS A 91 14.06 11.85 -2.46
CA LYS A 91 13.27 10.76 -1.88
C LYS A 91 12.52 9.98 -2.95
N GLN A 92 11.92 10.64 -3.93
CA GLN A 92 11.21 9.96 -5.00
C GLN A 92 12.16 9.10 -5.85
N GLU A 93 13.30 9.63 -6.22
CA GLU A 93 14.32 8.90 -6.97
C GLU A 93 14.86 7.72 -6.18
N MET A 94 15.06 7.88 -4.87
CA MET A 94 15.46 6.79 -3.97
C MET A 94 14.42 5.67 -3.92
N VAL A 95 13.13 5.99 -3.78
CA VAL A 95 12.05 4.98 -3.81
C VAL A 95 12.11 4.18 -5.11
N VAL A 96 12.21 4.86 -6.25
CA VAL A 96 12.28 4.19 -7.56
C VAL A 96 13.51 3.26 -7.63
N ARG A 97 14.70 3.75 -7.22
CA ARG A 97 15.91 2.92 -7.18
C ARG A 97 15.75 1.68 -6.30
N LEU A 98 15.12 1.83 -5.11
CA LEU A 98 14.88 0.70 -4.20
C LEU A 98 13.91 -0.32 -4.80
N ILE A 99 12.84 0.14 -5.44
CA ILE A 99 11.89 -0.75 -6.10
C ILE A 99 12.56 -1.49 -7.27
N GLU A 100 13.29 -0.79 -8.13
CA GLU A 100 13.98 -1.39 -9.27
C GLU A 100 15.07 -2.38 -8.85
N ALA A 101 15.69 -2.16 -7.69
CA ALA A 101 16.63 -3.09 -7.08
C ALA A 101 15.96 -4.30 -6.39
N GLY A 102 14.62 -4.34 -6.31
CA GLY A 102 13.89 -5.36 -5.58
C GLY A 102 14.00 -5.24 -4.05
N ASP A 103 14.40 -4.07 -3.55
CA ASP A 103 14.60 -3.80 -2.12
C ASP A 103 13.26 -3.40 -1.46
N PHE A 104 12.32 -4.31 -1.50
CA PHE A 104 11.02 -4.26 -0.83
C PHE A 104 10.51 -5.69 -0.60
N THR A 105 9.48 -5.85 0.21
CA THR A 105 8.89 -7.16 0.49
C THR A 105 7.45 -7.20 -0.01
N ALA A 106 7.10 -8.19 -0.83
CA ALA A 106 5.69 -8.53 -1.07
C ALA A 106 5.20 -9.44 0.05
N TYR A 107 4.00 -9.19 0.57
CA TYR A 107 3.42 -10.02 1.62
C TYR A 107 2.92 -11.36 1.07
N PRO A 108 3.49 -12.50 1.50
CA PRO A 108 3.14 -13.81 0.93
C PRO A 108 1.67 -14.20 1.15
N ASP A 109 1.09 -13.83 2.29
CA ASP A 109 -0.33 -14.05 2.58
C ASP A 109 -1.24 -13.26 1.64
N ALA A 110 -0.86 -12.03 1.30
CA ALA A 110 -1.61 -11.21 0.36
C ALA A 110 -1.56 -11.80 -1.06
N LEU A 111 -0.39 -12.27 -1.52
CA LEU A 111 -0.27 -12.91 -2.83
C LEU A 111 -1.11 -14.19 -2.91
N ARG A 112 -1.11 -15.01 -1.86
CA ARG A 112 -1.99 -16.19 -1.76
C ARG A 112 -3.46 -15.79 -1.80
N PHE A 113 -3.84 -14.75 -1.07
CA PHE A 113 -5.22 -14.29 -1.02
C PHE A 113 -5.69 -13.73 -2.36
N VAL A 114 -4.86 -12.94 -3.06
CA VAL A 114 -5.15 -12.44 -4.43
C VAL A 114 -5.41 -13.60 -5.39
N ILE A 115 -4.55 -14.64 -5.39
CA ILE A 115 -4.71 -15.81 -6.24
C ILE A 115 -6.02 -16.54 -5.89
N ALA A 116 -6.24 -16.82 -4.61
CA ALA A 116 -7.43 -17.54 -4.16
C ALA A 116 -8.74 -16.78 -4.44
N THR A 117 -8.71 -15.45 -4.36
CA THR A 117 -9.85 -14.59 -4.68
C THR A 117 -10.22 -14.68 -6.17
N LYS A 118 -9.22 -14.63 -7.06
CA LYS A 118 -9.44 -14.79 -8.51
C LYS A 118 -9.89 -16.22 -8.87
N ASP A 119 -9.32 -17.22 -8.22
CA ASP A 119 -9.73 -18.62 -8.39
C ASP A 119 -11.17 -18.89 -7.91
N ALA A 120 -11.66 -18.10 -6.95
CA ALA A 120 -13.05 -18.11 -6.53
C ALA A 120 -14.01 -17.40 -7.52
N GLY A 121 -13.48 -16.92 -8.66
CA GLY A 121 -14.26 -16.31 -9.74
C GLY A 121 -14.56 -14.82 -9.55
N MET A 122 -13.92 -14.14 -8.60
CA MET A 122 -14.05 -12.70 -8.43
C MET A 122 -13.13 -11.92 -9.38
N LEU A 123 -13.59 -10.79 -9.87
CA LEU A 123 -12.75 -9.81 -10.54
C LEU A 123 -11.91 -9.06 -9.49
N ILE A 124 -10.67 -8.73 -9.85
CA ILE A 124 -9.74 -8.10 -8.91
C ILE A 124 -9.17 -6.78 -9.47
N ALA A 125 -9.06 -5.77 -8.61
CA ALA A 125 -8.42 -4.50 -8.94
C ALA A 125 -7.40 -4.11 -7.86
N ASP A 126 -6.37 -3.38 -8.25
CA ASP A 126 -5.55 -2.63 -7.32
C ASP A 126 -5.95 -1.15 -7.29
N ALA A 127 -5.84 -0.52 -6.12
CA ALA A 127 -6.31 0.85 -5.90
C ALA A 127 -5.46 1.57 -4.84
N SER A 128 -4.36 2.16 -5.25
CA SER A 128 -3.44 2.87 -4.38
C SER A 128 -3.27 4.33 -4.76
N SER A 129 -3.15 5.21 -3.77
CA SER A 129 -2.78 6.62 -3.97
C SER A 129 -1.30 6.79 -4.35
N SER A 130 -0.50 5.74 -4.24
CA SER A 130 0.92 5.78 -4.54
C SER A 130 1.17 5.82 -6.05
N LYS A 131 1.93 6.82 -6.52
CA LYS A 131 2.39 6.91 -7.91
C LYS A 131 3.38 5.79 -8.28
N ASN A 132 3.87 5.04 -7.30
CA ASN A 132 4.83 3.96 -7.50
C ASN A 132 4.18 2.58 -7.45
N ALA A 133 2.88 2.47 -7.18
CA ALA A 133 2.20 1.19 -6.99
C ALA A 133 2.39 0.24 -8.18
N ALA A 134 2.12 0.69 -9.40
CA ALA A 134 2.31 -0.12 -10.60
C ALA A 134 3.77 -0.60 -10.78
N LEU A 135 4.76 0.17 -10.30
CA LEU A 135 6.17 -0.22 -10.36
C LEU A 135 6.45 -1.42 -9.42
N PHE A 136 5.93 -1.40 -8.19
CA PHE A 136 5.99 -2.56 -7.28
C PHE A 136 5.35 -3.79 -7.91
N LEU A 137 4.11 -3.64 -8.38
CA LEU A 137 3.32 -4.75 -8.89
C LEU A 137 3.96 -5.43 -10.13
N ARG A 138 4.67 -4.66 -10.98
CA ARG A 138 5.44 -5.20 -12.11
C ARG A 138 6.67 -5.99 -11.71
N GLN A 139 7.29 -5.68 -10.57
CA GLN A 139 8.45 -6.41 -10.07
C GLN A 139 8.08 -7.75 -9.44
N ILE A 140 6.83 -7.92 -9.00
CA ILE A 140 6.38 -9.15 -8.34
C ILE A 140 6.01 -10.19 -9.38
N ARG A 141 6.84 -11.24 -9.50
CA ARG A 141 6.62 -12.39 -10.38
C ARG A 141 5.70 -13.41 -9.70
N LEU A 142 4.41 -13.29 -10.02
CA LEU A 142 3.39 -14.13 -9.39
C LEU A 142 3.50 -15.61 -9.77
N ASP A 143 3.93 -15.91 -11.00
CA ASP A 143 4.21 -17.26 -11.45
C ASP A 143 5.37 -17.91 -10.68
N THR A 144 6.44 -17.17 -10.44
CA THR A 144 7.60 -17.63 -9.64
C THR A 144 7.19 -17.86 -8.19
N PHE A 145 6.48 -16.90 -7.60
CA PHE A 145 5.95 -17.01 -6.24
C PHE A 145 5.09 -18.28 -6.07
N ALA A 146 4.18 -18.53 -7.01
CA ALA A 146 3.30 -19.69 -6.95
C ALA A 146 4.09 -20.99 -7.04
N GLN A 147 5.10 -21.06 -7.92
CA GLN A 147 5.98 -22.22 -8.04
C GLN A 147 6.76 -22.49 -6.75
N GLU A 148 7.36 -21.46 -6.15
CA GLU A 148 8.14 -21.57 -4.91
C GLU A 148 7.29 -22.00 -3.71
N HIS A 149 6.00 -21.65 -3.70
CA HIS A 149 5.07 -21.96 -2.61
C HIS A 149 4.16 -23.17 -2.91
N GLY A 150 4.38 -23.88 -4.04
CA GLY A 150 3.59 -25.06 -4.41
C GLY A 150 2.12 -24.75 -4.68
N ILE A 151 1.81 -23.53 -5.16
CA ILE A 151 0.45 -23.10 -5.47
C ILE A 151 0.12 -23.49 -6.91
N SER A 152 -0.96 -24.26 -7.06
CA SER A 152 -1.52 -24.59 -8.38
C SER A 152 -2.82 -23.83 -8.57
N SER A 153 -2.90 -23.05 -9.63
CA SER A 153 -4.08 -22.24 -9.96
C SER A 153 -4.29 -22.21 -11.48
N PRO A 154 -5.54 -22.35 -11.95
CA PRO A 154 -5.87 -22.31 -13.37
C PRO A 154 -5.75 -20.90 -13.96
N THR A 155 -5.68 -19.87 -13.13
CA THR A 155 -5.59 -18.48 -13.57
C THR A 155 -4.15 -18.02 -13.77
N LEU A 156 -3.16 -18.79 -13.29
CA LEU A 156 -1.73 -18.47 -13.42
C LEU A 156 -1.17 -18.95 -14.77
N ARG A 157 -0.23 -18.18 -15.31
CA ARG A 157 0.51 -18.51 -16.52
C ARG A 157 1.99 -18.09 -16.39
N PRO A 158 2.92 -18.72 -17.08
CA PRO A 158 4.32 -18.32 -17.07
C PRO A 158 4.52 -16.85 -17.50
N GLY A 159 5.40 -16.15 -16.82
CA GLY A 159 5.73 -14.76 -17.12
C GLY A 159 4.82 -13.74 -16.46
N LEU A 160 3.82 -14.16 -15.69
CA LEU A 160 2.81 -13.28 -15.11
C LEU A 160 3.38 -12.45 -13.97
N THR A 161 3.24 -11.14 -14.05
CA THR A 161 3.47 -10.22 -12.92
C THR A 161 2.19 -10.03 -12.12
N LEU A 162 2.32 -9.51 -10.91
CA LEU A 162 1.14 -9.20 -10.10
C LEU A 162 0.28 -8.10 -10.75
N LEU A 163 0.91 -7.11 -11.43
CA LEU A 163 0.16 -6.08 -12.16
C LEU A 163 -0.69 -6.69 -13.28
N ASP A 164 -0.11 -7.60 -14.09
CA ASP A 164 -0.83 -8.24 -15.19
C ASP A 164 -1.95 -9.18 -14.72
N TYR A 165 -1.95 -9.52 -13.43
CA TYR A 165 -2.95 -10.39 -12.84
C TYR A 165 -4.22 -9.67 -12.46
N PHE A 166 -4.18 -8.38 -12.18
CA PHE A 166 -5.36 -7.57 -11.93
C PHE A 166 -6.18 -7.36 -13.20
N ASP A 167 -7.50 -7.28 -13.05
CA ASP A 167 -8.45 -7.00 -14.12
C ASP A 167 -8.61 -5.49 -14.35
N ALA A 168 -8.30 -4.68 -13.32
CA ALA A 168 -8.25 -3.22 -13.40
C ALA A 168 -7.13 -2.67 -12.50
N ASP A 169 -6.43 -1.63 -12.95
CA ASP A 169 -5.43 -0.85 -12.23
C ASP A 169 -5.88 0.62 -12.17
N VAL A 170 -6.19 1.10 -10.98
CA VAL A 170 -6.52 2.52 -10.73
C VAL A 170 -5.48 3.20 -9.84
N SER A 171 -4.37 2.53 -9.56
CA SER A 171 -3.31 3.05 -8.74
C SER A 171 -2.59 4.24 -9.38
N GLY A 172 -2.11 5.14 -8.54
CA GLY A 172 -1.32 6.30 -8.98
C GLY A 172 -2.08 7.34 -9.82
N ARG A 173 -3.39 7.23 -9.99
CA ARG A 173 -4.21 8.23 -10.68
C ARG A 173 -4.41 9.48 -9.82
N ASP A 174 -4.69 10.59 -10.47
CA ASP A 174 -5.05 11.83 -9.78
C ASP A 174 -6.55 11.85 -9.53
N PHE A 175 -6.94 11.77 -8.27
CA PHE A 175 -8.31 11.91 -7.81
C PHE A 175 -8.52 13.31 -7.21
N ALA A 176 -9.73 13.84 -7.33
CA ALA A 176 -10.07 15.15 -6.79
C ALA A 176 -9.96 15.16 -5.26
N ARG A 177 -10.25 14.02 -4.64
CA ARG A 177 -10.16 13.80 -3.19
C ARG A 177 -9.55 12.44 -2.91
N GLY A 178 -8.57 12.43 -1.98
CA GLY A 178 -7.96 11.19 -1.50
C GLY A 178 -8.78 10.52 -0.39
N LYS A 179 -8.44 9.28 -0.02
CA LYS A 179 -9.00 8.57 1.13
C LYS A 179 -9.03 9.50 2.36
N PRO A 180 -10.15 9.63 3.10
CA PRO A 180 -11.28 8.71 3.17
C PRO A 180 -12.42 8.96 2.15
N ASP A 181 -12.22 9.79 1.11
CA ASP A 181 -13.20 9.89 0.03
C ASP A 181 -13.23 8.58 -0.76
N PRO A 182 -14.43 8.05 -1.13
CA PRO A 182 -14.55 6.75 -1.78
C PRO A 182 -14.17 6.76 -3.28
N GLU A 183 -13.82 7.90 -3.87
CA GLU A 183 -13.66 8.07 -5.32
C GLU A 183 -12.75 7.00 -5.95
N ILE A 184 -11.60 6.69 -5.32
CA ILE A 184 -10.67 5.69 -5.83
C ILE A 184 -11.29 4.28 -5.91
N PHE A 185 -12.00 3.85 -4.86
CA PHE A 185 -12.62 2.53 -4.81
C PHE A 185 -13.89 2.43 -5.67
N LEU A 186 -14.66 3.51 -5.76
CA LEU A 186 -15.79 3.59 -6.69
C LEU A 186 -15.32 3.50 -8.14
N THR A 187 -14.19 4.12 -8.47
CA THR A 187 -13.56 4.02 -9.80
C THR A 187 -13.12 2.59 -10.08
N ALA A 188 -12.47 1.92 -9.12
CA ALA A 188 -12.05 0.53 -9.27
C ALA A 188 -13.25 -0.41 -9.48
N ALA A 189 -14.30 -0.27 -8.68
CA ALA A 189 -15.53 -1.06 -8.82
C ALA A 189 -16.19 -0.83 -10.20
N HIS A 190 -16.22 0.43 -10.66
CA HIS A 190 -16.75 0.79 -11.97
C HIS A 190 -15.94 0.12 -13.11
N GLU A 191 -14.61 0.14 -13.06
CA GLU A 191 -13.76 -0.48 -14.07
C GLU A 191 -13.87 -2.02 -14.08
N LEU A 192 -14.12 -2.63 -12.91
CA LEU A 192 -14.45 -4.04 -12.83
C LEU A 192 -15.88 -4.36 -13.33
N GLY A 193 -16.72 -3.35 -13.55
CA GLY A 193 -18.15 -3.57 -13.87
C GLY A 193 -18.94 -4.15 -12.69
N VAL A 194 -18.49 -3.93 -11.45
CA VAL A 194 -19.08 -4.46 -10.23
C VAL A 194 -19.78 -3.34 -9.48
N GLU A 195 -21.01 -3.62 -9.02
CA GLU A 195 -21.68 -2.67 -8.14
C GLU A 195 -20.97 -2.59 -6.78
N PRO A 196 -20.81 -1.40 -6.17
CA PRO A 196 -20.05 -1.22 -4.92
C PRO A 196 -20.46 -2.19 -3.80
N ARG A 197 -21.76 -2.43 -3.60
CA ARG A 197 -22.26 -3.37 -2.57
C ARG A 197 -21.84 -4.84 -2.78
N HIS A 198 -21.32 -5.19 -3.97
CA HIS A 198 -20.80 -6.50 -4.33
C HIS A 198 -19.26 -6.52 -4.38
N ALA A 199 -18.63 -5.45 -3.96
CA ALA A 199 -17.18 -5.34 -3.89
C ALA A 199 -16.68 -5.42 -2.43
N ILE A 200 -15.48 -5.98 -2.27
CA ILE A 200 -14.73 -6.01 -1.03
C ILE A 200 -13.47 -5.18 -1.22
N VAL A 201 -13.13 -4.36 -0.26
CA VAL A 201 -11.85 -3.63 -0.23
C VAL A 201 -10.98 -4.24 0.86
N THR A 202 -9.70 -4.49 0.55
CA THR A 202 -8.67 -4.88 1.54
C THR A 202 -7.75 -3.69 1.77
N GLU A 203 -7.60 -3.28 3.04
CA GLU A 203 -6.90 -2.06 3.46
C GLU A 203 -6.18 -2.24 4.79
N ASP A 204 -5.06 -1.53 4.97
CA ASP A 204 -4.29 -1.49 6.21
C ASP A 204 -4.47 -0.19 7.00
N ALA A 205 -5.09 0.83 6.39
CA ALA A 205 -5.23 2.16 6.97
C ALA A 205 -6.69 2.54 7.28
N SER A 206 -6.91 3.22 8.41
CA SER A 206 -8.24 3.69 8.82
C SER A 206 -8.93 4.55 7.75
N ALA A 207 -8.18 5.43 7.08
CA ALA A 207 -8.73 6.29 6.03
C ALA A 207 -9.23 5.49 4.81
N GLY A 208 -8.55 4.39 4.46
CA GLY A 208 -8.99 3.52 3.38
C GLY A 208 -10.20 2.67 3.77
N VAL A 209 -10.24 2.13 4.99
CA VAL A 209 -11.44 1.46 5.51
C VAL A 209 -12.64 2.41 5.47
N GLN A 210 -12.48 3.65 5.94
CA GLN A 210 -13.54 4.67 5.88
C GLN A 210 -13.98 4.97 4.44
N ALA A 211 -13.02 5.04 3.49
CA ALA A 211 -13.32 5.24 2.07
C ALA A 211 -14.15 4.08 1.49
N ALA A 212 -13.79 2.82 1.81
CA ALA A 212 -14.56 1.65 1.39
C ALA A 212 -16.00 1.70 1.94
N LYS A 213 -16.16 2.01 3.22
CA LYS A 213 -17.48 2.13 3.86
C LYS A 213 -18.31 3.29 3.29
N ALA A 214 -17.67 4.44 3.02
CA ALA A 214 -18.33 5.58 2.38
C ALA A 214 -18.80 5.25 0.95
N GLY A 215 -18.08 4.35 0.25
CA GLY A 215 -18.45 3.79 -1.05
C GLY A 215 -19.46 2.65 -1.01
N ALA A 216 -20.05 2.32 0.17
CA ALA A 216 -20.97 1.21 0.38
C ALA A 216 -20.39 -0.18 0.03
N MET A 217 -19.06 -0.35 0.18
CA MET A 217 -18.36 -1.60 -0.01
C MET A 217 -18.12 -2.30 1.34
N ALA A 218 -17.90 -3.61 1.30
CA ALA A 218 -17.36 -4.35 2.42
C ALA A 218 -15.87 -4.06 2.58
N ALA A 219 -15.37 -4.04 3.83
CA ALA A 219 -13.99 -3.73 4.13
C ALA A 219 -13.34 -4.82 4.99
N ILE A 220 -12.21 -5.36 4.50
CA ILE A 220 -11.28 -6.17 5.26
C ILE A 220 -10.15 -5.26 5.72
N GLY A 221 -9.98 -5.13 7.03
CA GLY A 221 -8.82 -4.48 7.63
C GLY A 221 -7.70 -5.50 7.85
N ILE A 222 -6.51 -5.26 7.29
CA ILE A 222 -5.32 -6.06 7.57
C ILE A 222 -4.41 -5.31 8.54
N ALA A 223 -4.36 -5.78 9.80
CA ALA A 223 -3.53 -5.20 10.83
C ALA A 223 -2.09 -5.76 10.72
N ARG A 224 -1.18 -4.98 10.14
CA ARG A 224 0.23 -5.33 10.00
C ARG A 224 1.06 -4.92 11.22
N ALA A 225 0.52 -4.06 12.06
CA ALA A 225 1.08 -3.60 13.31
C ALA A 225 0.05 -3.77 14.45
N ASP A 226 0.23 -3.10 15.58
CA ASP A 226 -0.72 -3.09 16.70
C ASP A 226 -1.82 -2.02 16.46
N ASP A 227 -2.60 -2.20 15.38
CA ASP A 227 -3.55 -1.22 14.86
C ASP A 227 -4.96 -1.81 14.56
N ALA A 228 -5.19 -3.07 14.95
CA ALA A 228 -6.46 -3.76 14.73
C ALA A 228 -7.68 -2.98 15.26
N ASP A 229 -7.57 -2.38 16.45
CA ASP A 229 -8.64 -1.60 17.06
C ASP A 229 -8.95 -0.31 16.24
N LEU A 230 -7.95 0.28 15.61
CA LEU A 230 -8.13 1.44 14.74
C LEU A 230 -8.90 1.09 13.47
N LEU A 231 -8.58 -0.06 12.86
CA LEU A 231 -9.28 -0.55 11.68
C LEU A 231 -10.73 -0.95 12.00
N ALA A 232 -10.96 -1.61 13.13
CA ALA A 232 -12.31 -1.93 13.62
C ALA A 232 -13.11 -0.65 13.88
N THR A 233 -12.52 0.34 14.55
CA THR A 233 -13.15 1.66 14.80
C THR A 233 -13.46 2.41 13.51
N ALA A 234 -12.62 2.27 12.48
CA ALA A 234 -12.87 2.84 11.16
C ALA A 234 -14.03 2.19 10.40
N GLY A 235 -14.55 1.05 10.88
CA GLY A 235 -15.71 0.37 10.35
C GLY A 235 -15.40 -0.85 9.47
N ALA A 236 -14.20 -1.45 9.59
CA ALA A 236 -13.89 -2.70 8.90
C ALA A 236 -14.90 -3.79 9.30
N ASP A 237 -15.45 -4.51 8.32
CA ASP A 237 -16.40 -5.60 8.54
C ASP A 237 -15.70 -6.86 9.06
N LEU A 238 -14.42 -7.00 8.75
CA LEU A 238 -13.53 -8.04 9.27
C LEU A 238 -12.13 -7.45 9.45
N VAL A 239 -11.51 -7.71 10.61
CA VAL A 239 -10.11 -7.37 10.85
C VAL A 239 -9.32 -8.65 11.07
N VAL A 240 -8.19 -8.78 10.36
CA VAL A 240 -7.27 -9.92 10.48
C VAL A 240 -5.82 -9.43 10.57
N THR A 241 -4.93 -10.25 11.10
CA THR A 241 -3.47 -9.99 11.14
C THR A 241 -2.72 -10.70 10.01
N THR A 242 -3.39 -11.59 9.30
CA THR A 242 -2.91 -12.24 8.08
C THR A 242 -4.10 -12.56 7.17
N LEU A 243 -3.93 -12.35 5.88
CA LEU A 243 -4.98 -12.65 4.89
C LEU A 243 -5.17 -14.17 4.68
N ASP A 244 -4.24 -15.01 5.13
CA ASP A 244 -4.39 -16.46 5.17
C ASP A 244 -5.57 -16.91 6.07
N ASP A 245 -5.98 -16.07 7.01
CA ASP A 245 -7.11 -16.37 7.92
C ASP A 245 -8.47 -16.19 7.26
N ILE A 246 -8.54 -15.61 6.05
CA ILE A 246 -9.82 -15.38 5.37
C ILE A 246 -10.33 -16.66 4.71
N ASP A 247 -11.59 -16.97 4.93
CA ASP A 247 -12.26 -18.05 4.22
C ASP A 247 -12.74 -17.58 2.84
N THR A 248 -11.93 -17.85 1.82
CA THR A 248 -12.23 -17.47 0.43
C THR A 248 -13.45 -18.18 -0.16
N ALA A 249 -13.80 -19.39 0.34
CA ALA A 249 -15.03 -20.06 -0.09
C ALA A 249 -16.26 -19.32 0.44
N ALA A 250 -16.21 -18.79 1.66
CA ALA A 250 -17.30 -17.99 2.22
C ALA A 250 -17.51 -16.66 1.47
N LEU A 251 -16.46 -16.09 0.86
CA LEU A 251 -16.58 -14.86 0.05
C LEU A 251 -17.50 -15.06 -1.15
N SER A 252 -17.40 -16.19 -1.84
CA SER A 252 -18.27 -16.51 -2.98
C SER A 252 -19.76 -16.67 -2.57
N GLU A 253 -20.02 -16.89 -1.27
CA GLU A 253 -21.34 -16.96 -0.68
C GLU A 253 -21.81 -15.60 -0.09
N GLY A 254 -21.01 -14.54 -0.23
CA GLY A 254 -21.31 -13.20 0.30
C GLY A 254 -21.05 -13.05 1.79
N ARG A 255 -20.16 -13.86 2.38
CA ARG A 255 -19.83 -13.82 3.81
C ARG A 255 -18.35 -13.51 4.01
N LEU A 256 -18.06 -12.54 4.88
CA LEU A 256 -16.73 -12.27 5.38
C LEU A 256 -16.52 -13.04 6.68
N VAL A 257 -15.70 -14.07 6.63
CA VAL A 257 -15.46 -14.98 7.78
C VAL A 257 -13.96 -15.25 7.90
N SER A 258 -13.47 -15.20 9.14
CA SER A 258 -12.15 -15.70 9.49
C SER A 258 -12.19 -17.21 9.76
N ARG A 259 -11.16 -17.94 9.27
CA ARG A 259 -10.98 -19.37 9.57
C ARG A 259 -10.61 -19.63 11.04
N LYS A 260 -10.17 -18.58 11.76
CA LYS A 260 -9.76 -18.64 13.18
C LYS A 260 -10.84 -18.14 14.13
N ALA A 261 -12.09 -18.05 13.70
CA ALA A 261 -13.21 -17.65 14.56
C ALA A 261 -13.65 -18.78 15.49
#